data_d09a5f523a8cfeded79fedc543a66ecb
#
_entry.id   d09a5f523a8cfeded79fedc543a66ecb
#
_cell.length_a   1.000
_cell.length_b   1.000
_cell.length_c   1.000
_cell.angle_alpha   90.00
_cell.angle_beta   90.00
_cell.angle_gamma   90.00
#
_symmetry.space_group_name_H-M   'P 1'
#
loop_
_entity.id
_entity.type
_entity.pdbx_description
1 polymer ?
#
loop_
_entity_poly.entity_id
_entity_poly.type
_entity_poly.pdbx_seq_one_letter_code
_entity_poly.pdbx_strand_id
1 'polypeptide(L)'
;MGIVTLTAVCALAAVPPVASAGGAPPPPDRVFREGGLKYAKTRVAPSDVATGIEVPCGKRWRAVGGGADLVGATFPPAVYLLESQPFDLAPFEGGDADTNPDDGWGVFLREDAGPDLKLDAWAICAKRGGLRYRSATEDIAMNAGSSVNASCGGRQLLGGGFFVVPVLVTEASVSTPYDGGDRGARRDDGWTVHGFNHTAPSALVGAHAICSRAGALSYPRKTTPVTSNPTTRSPRVRCKGGAHVTAGGGSVGSGHIVESHPVDSGDRGRAPDDGWRATLFAGTGVSTAAYAVCRR
;
A
#
# COMPACT_ATOMS: atom_id res chain seq x y z
N MET A 1 20.34 -49.58 -17.41
CA MET A 1 19.13 -48.75 -17.17
C MET A 1 19.58 -47.42 -16.64
N GLY A 2 19.69 -46.40 -17.50
CA GLY A 2 20.14 -45.08 -17.11
C GLY A 2 18.88 -44.19 -16.86
N ILE A 3 18.83 -43.62 -15.68
CA ILE A 3 17.78 -42.64 -15.29
C ILE A 3 18.22 -41.28 -15.80
N VAL A 4 17.52 -40.72 -16.79
CA VAL A 4 17.72 -39.36 -17.27
C VAL A 4 16.86 -38.45 -16.39
N THR A 5 17.51 -37.69 -15.51
CA THR A 5 16.84 -36.67 -14.69
C THR A 5 16.68 -35.41 -15.56
N LEU A 6 15.47 -35.14 -16.01
CA LEU A 6 15.13 -33.89 -16.68
C LEU A 6 15.00 -32.81 -15.58
N THR A 7 15.95 -31.93 -15.48
CA THR A 7 15.88 -30.70 -14.68
C THR A 7 15.13 -29.65 -15.50
N ALA A 8 13.84 -29.46 -15.21
CA ALA A 8 13.08 -28.37 -15.77
C ALA A 8 13.52 -27.05 -15.11
N VAL A 9 14.29 -26.24 -15.84
CA VAL A 9 14.60 -24.87 -15.47
C VAL A 9 13.36 -24.04 -15.78
N CYS A 10 12.51 -23.79 -14.78
CA CYS A 10 11.49 -22.76 -14.85
C CYS A 10 12.20 -21.39 -14.90
N ALA A 11 12.29 -20.80 -16.08
CA ALA A 11 12.64 -19.40 -16.21
C ALA A 11 11.47 -18.59 -15.60
N LEU A 12 11.69 -18.03 -14.41
CA LEU A 12 10.82 -17.02 -13.83
C LEU A 12 10.85 -15.81 -14.77
N ALA A 13 9.83 -15.70 -15.59
CA ALA A 13 9.54 -14.45 -16.29
C ALA A 13 9.18 -13.44 -15.18
N ALA A 14 10.10 -12.51 -14.89
CA ALA A 14 9.78 -11.32 -14.11
C ALA A 14 8.55 -10.68 -14.77
N VAL A 15 7.42 -10.69 -14.07
CA VAL A 15 6.24 -9.92 -14.50
C VAL A 15 6.69 -8.47 -14.41
N PRO A 16 6.79 -7.74 -15.52
CA PRO A 16 7.13 -6.34 -15.43
C PRO A 16 6.04 -5.65 -14.59
N PRO A 17 6.40 -4.64 -13.77
CA PRO A 17 5.40 -3.75 -13.20
C PRO A 17 4.49 -3.32 -14.35
N VAL A 18 3.18 -3.17 -14.08
CA VAL A 18 2.23 -2.72 -15.10
C VAL A 18 2.74 -1.38 -15.60
N ALA A 19 3.53 -1.44 -16.67
CA ALA A 19 4.06 -0.25 -17.31
C ALA A 19 2.85 0.49 -17.87
N SER A 20 2.58 1.66 -17.35
CA SER A 20 1.75 2.64 -18.03
C SER A 20 2.21 2.71 -19.47
N ALA A 21 1.29 2.71 -20.42
CA ALA A 21 1.60 2.79 -21.83
C ALA A 21 2.42 4.07 -22.09
N GLY A 22 3.74 3.97 -21.98
CA GLY A 22 4.81 4.81 -22.48
C GLY A 22 4.67 6.35 -22.44
N GLY A 23 4.09 6.91 -21.39
CA GLY A 23 4.04 8.36 -21.19
C GLY A 23 4.19 8.73 -19.73
N ALA A 24 4.75 9.91 -19.43
CA ALA A 24 4.81 10.44 -18.06
C ALA A 24 3.40 10.46 -17.44
N PRO A 25 3.24 10.04 -16.18
CA PRO A 25 1.95 10.09 -15.51
C PRO A 25 1.41 11.53 -15.49
N PRO A 26 0.09 11.72 -15.63
CA PRO A 26 -0.50 13.04 -15.60
C PRO A 26 -0.21 13.74 -14.26
N PRO A 27 -0.13 15.09 -14.24
CA PRO A 27 0.02 15.82 -13.01
C PRO A 27 -1.16 15.52 -12.07
N PRO A 28 -0.95 15.50 -10.74
CA PRO A 28 -2.04 15.24 -9.80
C PRO A 28 -3.12 16.33 -9.87
N ASP A 29 -4.38 15.94 -9.78
CA ASP A 29 -5.56 16.83 -9.82
C ASP A 29 -5.58 17.82 -8.65
N ARG A 30 -5.12 17.39 -7.49
CA ARG A 30 -5.05 18.21 -6.26
C ARG A 30 -3.76 17.98 -5.51
N VAL A 31 -3.27 19.05 -4.91
CA VAL A 31 -2.07 19.04 -4.07
C VAL A 31 -2.34 19.86 -2.81
N PHE A 32 -2.10 19.25 -1.66
CA PHE A 32 -2.14 19.89 -0.35
C PHE A 32 -0.74 19.88 0.27
N ARG A 33 -0.44 20.81 1.18
CA ARG A 33 0.84 20.84 1.90
C ARG A 33 0.57 21.19 3.35
N GLU A 34 1.02 20.30 4.24
CA GLU A 34 0.86 20.43 5.68
C GLU A 34 2.02 19.74 6.39
N GLY A 35 2.50 20.25 7.53
CA GLY A 35 3.55 19.61 8.34
C GLY A 35 4.84 19.26 7.59
N GLY A 36 5.19 20.00 6.52
CA GLY A 36 6.36 19.68 5.68
C GLY A 36 6.16 18.49 4.74
N LEU A 37 4.93 17.99 4.64
CA LEU A 37 4.49 16.95 3.70
C LEU A 37 3.73 17.56 2.53
N LYS A 38 3.65 16.82 1.44
CA LYS A 38 2.84 17.09 0.26
C LYS A 38 1.90 15.90 0.06
N TYR A 39 0.60 16.15 0.01
CA TYR A 39 -0.42 15.18 -0.31
C TYR A 39 -0.90 15.45 -1.72
N ALA A 40 -0.63 14.54 -2.63
CA ALA A 40 -1.03 14.62 -4.03
C ALA A 40 -2.13 13.61 -4.31
N LYS A 41 -3.13 14.00 -5.10
CA LYS A 41 -4.26 13.14 -5.44
C LYS A 41 -4.56 13.20 -6.92
N THR A 42 -4.82 12.03 -7.51
CA THR A 42 -5.34 11.87 -8.87
C THR A 42 -6.64 11.07 -8.81
N ARG A 43 -7.65 11.49 -9.55
CA ARG A 43 -8.93 10.80 -9.67
C ARG A 43 -9.08 10.23 -11.07
N VAL A 44 -9.45 8.96 -11.15
CA VAL A 44 -9.83 8.33 -12.42
C VAL A 44 -11.18 7.62 -12.28
N ALA A 45 -11.88 7.47 -13.40
CA ALA A 45 -12.96 6.49 -13.54
C ALA A 45 -12.30 5.18 -13.95
N PRO A 46 -12.50 4.07 -13.21
CA PRO A 46 -12.04 2.76 -13.66
C PRO A 46 -12.68 2.45 -15.02
N SER A 47 -11.89 1.91 -15.94
CA SER A 47 -12.36 1.65 -17.30
C SER A 47 -12.67 0.18 -17.55
N ASP A 48 -12.17 -0.72 -16.69
CA ASP A 48 -12.25 -2.17 -16.88
C ASP A 48 -12.07 -2.92 -15.55
N VAL A 49 -12.00 -4.24 -15.60
CA VAL A 49 -11.82 -5.18 -14.47
C VAL A 49 -10.60 -4.86 -13.59
N ALA A 50 -9.64 -4.09 -14.11
CA ALA A 50 -8.42 -3.74 -13.39
C ALA A 50 -7.94 -2.33 -13.75
N THR A 51 -7.61 -1.50 -12.76
CA THR A 51 -7.16 -0.12 -12.96
C THR A 51 -5.91 0.17 -12.15
N GLY A 52 -4.86 0.61 -12.83
CA GLY A 52 -3.62 1.10 -12.24
C GLY A 52 -3.52 2.63 -12.35
N ILE A 53 -3.06 3.29 -11.29
CA ILE A 53 -2.82 4.73 -11.26
C ILE A 53 -1.50 5.02 -10.59
N GLU A 54 -0.74 5.92 -11.19
CA GLU A 54 0.48 6.48 -10.64
C GLU A 54 0.28 7.96 -10.28
N VAL A 55 0.63 8.33 -9.05
CA VAL A 55 0.56 9.70 -8.55
C VAL A 55 1.97 10.21 -8.27
N PRO A 56 2.52 11.08 -9.13
CA PRO A 56 3.90 11.54 -9.00
C PRO A 56 4.07 12.53 -7.84
N CYS A 57 5.15 12.39 -7.10
CA CYS A 57 5.60 13.35 -6.10
C CYS A 57 6.17 14.62 -6.74
N GLY A 58 6.78 14.49 -7.93
CA GLY A 58 7.45 15.57 -8.63
C GLY A 58 8.81 15.94 -8.03
N LYS A 59 9.57 16.73 -8.78
CA LYS A 59 10.97 17.09 -8.45
C LYS A 59 11.14 17.56 -7.02
N ARG A 60 12.19 17.09 -6.34
CA ARG A 60 12.57 17.39 -4.95
C ARG A 60 11.67 16.81 -3.85
N TRP A 61 10.67 16.04 -4.19
CA TRP A 61 9.83 15.32 -3.27
C TRP A 61 10.03 13.82 -3.45
N ARG A 62 9.89 13.07 -2.36
CA ARG A 62 10.04 11.63 -2.34
C ARG A 62 8.80 10.99 -1.73
N ALA A 63 8.32 9.92 -2.31
CA ALA A 63 7.20 9.18 -1.78
C ALA A 63 7.53 8.60 -0.40
N VAL A 64 6.64 8.80 0.56
CA VAL A 64 6.74 8.22 1.91
C VAL A 64 5.53 7.37 2.25
N GLY A 65 4.48 7.46 1.49
CA GLY A 65 3.26 6.68 1.61
C GLY A 65 2.26 7.06 0.55
N GLY A 66 1.13 6.40 0.56
CA GLY A 66 0.02 6.65 -0.36
C GLY A 66 -1.02 5.54 -0.25
N GLY A 67 -2.02 5.58 -1.11
CA GLY A 67 -3.09 4.61 -1.09
C GLY A 67 -4.27 4.97 -1.98
N ALA A 68 -5.37 4.27 -1.81
CA ALA A 68 -6.56 4.35 -2.64
C ALA A 68 -7.83 4.57 -1.83
N ASP A 69 -8.72 5.43 -2.33
CA ASP A 69 -10.07 5.72 -1.82
C ASP A 69 -11.09 5.50 -2.94
N LEU A 70 -12.12 4.72 -2.68
CA LEU A 70 -13.22 4.48 -3.62
C LEU A 70 -14.38 5.44 -3.34
N VAL A 71 -14.72 6.23 -4.33
CA VAL A 71 -15.75 7.27 -4.21
C VAL A 71 -17.02 6.84 -4.93
N GLY A 72 -18.13 6.84 -4.19
CA GLY A 72 -19.46 6.57 -4.74
C GLY A 72 -19.90 5.11 -4.66
N ALA A 73 -19.11 4.25 -4.03
CA ALA A 73 -19.44 2.83 -3.92
C ALA A 73 -20.20 2.49 -2.64
N THR A 74 -21.24 1.70 -2.78
CA THR A 74 -21.61 0.71 -1.76
C THR A 74 -20.70 -0.49 -1.99
N PHE A 75 -19.72 -0.71 -1.11
CA PHE A 75 -18.64 -1.67 -1.29
C PHE A 75 -19.15 -3.10 -1.51
N PRO A 76 -19.12 -3.62 -2.75
CA PRO A 76 -19.34 -5.03 -2.97
C PRO A 76 -18.12 -5.83 -2.49
N PRO A 77 -18.30 -7.10 -2.11
CA PRO A 77 -17.19 -7.98 -1.72
C PRO A 77 -16.18 -8.25 -2.84
N ALA A 78 -16.40 -7.72 -4.02
CA ALA A 78 -15.65 -7.97 -5.25
C ALA A 78 -14.70 -6.82 -5.65
N VAL A 79 -14.27 -5.99 -4.72
CA VAL A 79 -13.26 -4.97 -4.94
C VAL A 79 -12.01 -5.28 -4.13
N TYR A 80 -10.85 -5.33 -4.78
CA TYR A 80 -9.57 -5.72 -4.20
C TYR A 80 -8.51 -4.66 -4.47
N LEU A 81 -7.92 -4.11 -3.42
CA LEU A 81 -6.69 -3.34 -3.54
C LEU A 81 -5.51 -4.33 -3.60
N LEU A 82 -4.87 -4.41 -4.74
CA LEU A 82 -3.83 -5.39 -5.03
C LEU A 82 -2.43 -4.82 -4.99
N GLU A 83 -2.34 -3.50 -5.18
CA GLU A 83 -1.08 -2.78 -5.13
C GLU A 83 -1.29 -1.41 -4.50
N SER A 84 -0.40 -1.04 -3.61
CA SER A 84 -0.26 0.30 -3.04
C SER A 84 1.20 0.43 -2.61
N GLN A 85 2.04 0.98 -3.49
CA GLN A 85 3.49 0.97 -3.33
C GLN A 85 4.17 2.19 -3.95
N PRO A 86 5.39 2.53 -3.49
CA PRO A 86 6.21 3.54 -4.15
C PRO A 86 6.70 3.02 -5.51
N PHE A 87 6.87 3.91 -6.47
CA PHE A 87 7.43 3.61 -7.80
C PHE A 87 8.57 4.56 -8.17
N ASP A 88 9.36 4.12 -9.15
CA ASP A 88 10.46 4.86 -9.77
C ASP A 88 10.07 5.19 -11.22
N LEU A 89 10.21 6.45 -11.59
CA LEU A 89 10.01 6.92 -12.97
C LEU A 89 11.37 7.02 -13.68
N ALA A 90 11.39 6.65 -14.94
CA ALA A 90 12.56 6.92 -15.75
C ALA A 90 12.79 8.44 -15.88
N PRO A 91 14.05 8.92 -16.03
CA PRO A 91 14.36 10.35 -16.12
C PRO A 91 13.61 11.10 -17.23
N PHE A 92 13.31 10.42 -18.34
CA PHE A 92 12.53 10.99 -19.44
C PHE A 92 11.02 11.10 -19.15
N GLU A 93 10.52 10.41 -18.11
CA GLU A 93 9.15 10.47 -17.62
C GLU A 93 8.98 11.48 -16.47
N GLY A 94 10.05 12.18 -16.10
CA GLY A 94 10.04 13.19 -15.04
C GLY A 94 10.59 12.71 -13.70
N GLY A 95 11.07 11.47 -13.62
CA GLY A 95 11.82 10.91 -12.51
C GLY A 95 13.22 11.51 -12.38
N ASP A 96 13.96 11.05 -11.40
CA ASP A 96 15.38 11.39 -11.29
C ASP A 96 16.28 10.30 -11.90
N ALA A 97 17.57 10.36 -11.64
CA ALA A 97 18.54 9.45 -12.26
C ALA A 97 18.94 8.29 -11.33
N ASP A 98 18.31 8.17 -10.17
CA ASP A 98 18.57 7.04 -9.27
C ASP A 98 17.56 5.89 -9.51
N THR A 99 17.70 4.80 -8.82
CA THR A 99 16.87 3.59 -8.96
C THR A 99 16.00 3.35 -7.72
N ASN A 100 15.81 4.36 -6.88
CA ASN A 100 14.95 4.22 -5.72
C ASN A 100 13.49 4.42 -6.12
N PRO A 101 12.56 3.59 -5.66
CA PRO A 101 11.15 3.75 -5.97
C PRO A 101 10.55 4.89 -5.14
N ASP A 102 10.93 6.12 -5.42
CA ASP A 102 10.59 7.28 -4.60
C ASP A 102 9.94 8.44 -5.37
N ASP A 103 9.77 8.31 -6.68
CA ASP A 103 9.23 9.35 -7.54
C ASP A 103 7.71 9.56 -7.38
N GLY A 104 7.01 8.57 -6.85
CA GLY A 104 5.58 8.65 -6.62
C GLY A 104 5.00 7.42 -5.94
N TRP A 105 3.67 7.30 -6.01
CA TRP A 105 2.91 6.21 -5.43
C TRP A 105 1.95 5.60 -6.44
N GLY A 106 2.12 4.30 -6.68
CA GLY A 106 1.27 3.48 -7.53
C GLY A 106 0.19 2.77 -6.73
N VAL A 107 -1.00 2.69 -7.27
CA VAL A 107 -2.08 1.84 -6.77
C VAL A 107 -2.64 1.01 -7.91
N PHE A 108 -3.01 -0.23 -7.60
CA PHE A 108 -3.68 -1.12 -8.54
C PHE A 108 -4.90 -1.74 -7.86
N LEU A 109 -6.02 -1.60 -8.53
CA LEU A 109 -7.31 -2.11 -8.06
C LEU A 109 -7.86 -3.12 -9.05
N ARG A 110 -8.43 -4.22 -8.53
CA ARG A 110 -9.31 -5.11 -9.29
C ARG A 110 -10.74 -4.88 -8.83
N GLU A 111 -11.63 -4.78 -9.78
CA GLU A 111 -13.06 -4.64 -9.57
C GLU A 111 -13.82 -5.67 -10.40
N ASP A 112 -14.59 -6.51 -9.73
CA ASP A 112 -15.45 -7.50 -10.38
C ASP A 112 -16.94 -7.05 -10.37
N ALA A 113 -17.23 -5.78 -10.01
CA ALA A 113 -18.58 -5.32 -9.64
C ALA A 113 -19.23 -4.28 -10.56
N GLY A 114 -18.54 -3.73 -11.57
CA GLY A 114 -19.15 -2.83 -12.58
C GLY A 114 -18.68 -1.36 -12.54
N PRO A 115 -19.04 -0.57 -13.57
CA PRO A 115 -18.27 0.62 -14.03
C PRO A 115 -18.51 1.93 -13.28
N ASP A 116 -19.29 2.00 -12.21
CA ASP A 116 -19.68 3.29 -11.60
C ASP A 116 -18.75 3.80 -10.49
N LEU A 117 -17.66 3.10 -10.22
CA LEU A 117 -16.69 3.50 -9.21
C LEU A 117 -15.78 4.63 -9.70
N LYS A 118 -15.38 5.52 -8.79
CA LYS A 118 -14.26 6.46 -9.01
C LYS A 118 -13.16 6.11 -8.03
N LEU A 119 -11.93 6.08 -8.53
CA LEU A 119 -10.75 5.79 -7.75
C LEU A 119 -9.97 7.09 -7.50
N ASP A 120 -9.82 7.48 -6.24
CA ASP A 120 -8.91 8.51 -5.80
C ASP A 120 -7.60 7.85 -5.34
N ALA A 121 -6.54 8.00 -6.09
CA ALA A 121 -5.20 7.57 -5.71
C ALA A 121 -4.45 8.71 -5.01
N TRP A 122 -3.71 8.37 -3.96
CA TRP A 122 -2.97 9.31 -3.12
C TRP A 122 -1.48 9.00 -3.11
N ALA A 123 -0.65 10.04 -3.18
CA ALA A 123 0.75 10.00 -2.81
C ALA A 123 1.01 10.97 -1.67
N ILE A 124 1.72 10.52 -0.64
CA ILE A 124 2.24 11.35 0.44
C ILE A 124 3.74 11.47 0.22
N CYS A 125 4.20 12.70 0.08
CA CYS A 125 5.56 12.99 -0.31
C CYS A 125 6.25 13.88 0.75
N ALA A 126 7.51 13.58 1.08
CA ALA A 126 8.36 14.40 1.93
C ALA A 126 9.49 15.04 1.10
N LYS A 127 10.07 16.12 1.59
CA LYS A 127 11.29 16.67 0.99
C LYS A 127 12.42 15.66 1.13
N ARG A 128 13.32 15.61 0.14
CA ARG A 128 14.53 14.77 0.15
C ARG A 128 15.29 14.90 1.45
N GLY A 129 15.71 13.78 2.03
CA GLY A 129 16.60 13.72 3.17
C GLY A 129 16.63 12.36 3.85
N GLY A 130 17.68 11.59 3.58
CA GLY A 130 18.05 10.41 4.39
C GLY A 130 17.06 9.23 4.40
N LEU A 131 16.14 9.17 3.45
CA LEU A 131 15.22 8.04 3.28
C LEU A 131 15.96 6.82 2.75
N ARG A 132 15.50 5.63 3.10
CA ARG A 132 15.91 4.36 2.51
C ARG A 132 14.67 3.57 2.17
N TYR A 133 14.65 3.05 0.96
CA TYR A 133 13.61 2.13 0.47
C TYR A 133 14.13 0.71 0.60
N ARG A 134 13.30 -0.17 1.12
CA ARG A 134 13.56 -1.58 1.31
C ARG A 134 12.40 -2.36 0.75
N SER A 135 12.68 -3.44 0.05
CA SER A 135 11.67 -4.36 -0.45
C SER A 135 12.01 -5.79 -0.06
N ALA A 136 11.00 -6.60 0.07
CA ALA A 136 11.10 -8.04 0.22
C ALA A 136 9.94 -8.69 -0.52
N THR A 137 10.16 -9.88 -1.04
CA THR A 137 9.17 -10.65 -1.78
C THR A 137 9.16 -12.09 -1.31
N GLU A 138 8.02 -12.75 -1.45
CA GLU A 138 7.81 -14.15 -1.11
C GLU A 138 6.89 -14.81 -2.13
N ASP A 139 7.23 -16.03 -2.55
CA ASP A 139 6.39 -16.84 -3.43
C ASP A 139 5.23 -17.45 -2.65
N ILE A 140 4.06 -17.48 -3.26
CA ILE A 140 2.84 -18.07 -2.68
C ILE A 140 2.39 -19.22 -3.57
N ALA A 141 2.40 -20.44 -3.02
CA ALA A 141 1.84 -21.61 -3.69
C ALA A 141 0.32 -21.48 -3.89
N MET A 142 -0.24 -22.24 -4.81
CA MET A 142 -1.68 -22.30 -5.05
C MET A 142 -2.45 -22.71 -3.77
N ASN A 143 -3.56 -22.04 -3.50
CA ASN A 143 -4.40 -22.23 -2.30
C ASN A 143 -3.63 -22.01 -0.98
N ALA A 144 -2.63 -21.14 -0.97
CA ALA A 144 -1.85 -20.82 0.21
C ALA A 144 -1.78 -19.31 0.45
N GLY A 145 -1.42 -18.95 1.68
CA GLY A 145 -1.06 -17.59 2.07
C GLY A 145 0.40 -17.52 2.51
N SER A 146 1.03 -16.38 2.32
CA SER A 146 2.38 -16.10 2.82
C SER A 146 2.48 -14.69 3.36
N SER A 147 3.41 -14.50 4.31
CA SER A 147 3.72 -13.19 4.89
C SER A 147 5.15 -12.80 4.57
N VAL A 148 5.34 -11.57 4.14
CA VAL A 148 6.66 -11.01 3.85
C VAL A 148 6.88 -9.74 4.66
N ASN A 149 8.13 -9.54 5.12
CA ASN A 149 8.54 -8.41 5.94
C ASN A 149 9.69 -7.65 5.28
N ALA A 150 9.47 -6.38 4.98
CA ALA A 150 10.53 -5.46 4.56
C ALA A 150 11.07 -4.72 5.79
N SER A 151 12.34 -5.00 6.18
CA SER A 151 12.93 -4.47 7.42
C SER A 151 13.67 -3.15 7.20
N CYS A 152 13.53 -2.24 8.14
CA CYS A 152 14.25 -0.97 8.21
C CYS A 152 15.70 -1.08 8.72
N GLY A 153 16.08 -2.22 9.33
CA GLY A 153 17.45 -2.49 9.77
C GLY A 153 18.01 -1.44 10.73
N GLY A 154 17.32 -1.18 11.85
CA GLY A 154 17.71 -0.22 12.89
C GLY A 154 17.41 1.25 12.56
N ARG A 155 16.66 1.52 11.49
CA ARG A 155 16.04 2.82 11.23
C ARG A 155 14.56 2.77 11.60
N GLN A 156 13.94 3.93 11.78
CA GLN A 156 12.52 4.00 12.04
C GLN A 156 11.70 3.93 10.75
N LEU A 157 10.61 3.22 10.78
CA LEU A 157 9.65 3.12 9.70
C LEU A 157 8.89 4.44 9.53
N LEU A 158 8.97 5.06 8.36
CA LEU A 158 8.23 6.26 7.99
C LEU A 158 6.99 5.93 7.16
N GLY A 159 7.01 4.82 6.44
CA GLY A 159 5.90 4.34 5.63
C GLY A 159 6.18 3.01 4.99
N GLY A 160 5.20 2.50 4.26
CA GLY A 160 5.33 1.24 3.55
C GLY A 160 4.16 0.98 2.62
N GLY A 161 4.31 -0.06 1.81
CA GLY A 161 3.36 -0.44 0.79
C GLY A 161 3.43 -1.92 0.47
N PHE A 162 2.63 -2.36 -0.49
CA PHE A 162 2.50 -3.76 -0.88
C PHE A 162 2.12 -3.95 -2.33
N PHE A 163 2.36 -5.16 -2.83
CA PHE A 163 1.74 -5.68 -4.04
C PHE A 163 1.50 -7.18 -3.92
N VAL A 164 0.53 -7.69 -4.69
CA VAL A 164 0.28 -9.12 -4.89
C VAL A 164 0.01 -9.40 -6.37
N VAL A 165 0.66 -10.41 -6.92
CA VAL A 165 0.55 -10.77 -8.33
C VAL A 165 0.50 -12.31 -8.49
N PRO A 166 -0.23 -12.86 -9.49
CA PRO A 166 -1.02 -12.18 -10.51
C PRO A 166 -2.33 -11.63 -9.96
N VAL A 167 -2.73 -10.47 -10.49
CA VAL A 167 -3.84 -9.65 -9.96
C VAL A 167 -5.23 -10.29 -10.00
N LEU A 168 -5.45 -11.29 -10.86
CA LEU A 168 -6.79 -11.89 -11.04
C LEU A 168 -7.13 -12.95 -10.00
N VAL A 169 -6.15 -13.46 -9.26
CA VAL A 169 -6.32 -14.66 -8.40
C VAL A 169 -5.67 -14.52 -7.04
N THR A 170 -5.18 -13.33 -6.71
CA THR A 170 -4.54 -13.02 -5.42
C THR A 170 -5.30 -11.95 -4.66
N GLU A 171 -5.08 -11.89 -3.35
CA GLU A 171 -5.61 -10.85 -2.48
C GLU A 171 -4.61 -10.50 -1.38
N ALA A 172 -4.67 -9.28 -0.85
CA ALA A 172 -3.92 -8.86 0.32
C ALA A 172 -4.86 -8.70 1.52
N SER A 173 -4.53 -9.35 2.63
CA SER A 173 -5.30 -9.27 3.88
C SER A 173 -4.60 -8.47 4.97
N VAL A 174 -3.28 -8.28 4.88
CA VAL A 174 -2.48 -7.48 5.81
C VAL A 174 -1.52 -6.60 5.01
N SER A 175 -1.48 -5.32 5.36
CA SER A 175 -0.44 -4.36 4.94
C SER A 175 -0.28 -3.36 6.08
N THR A 176 0.73 -3.55 6.94
CA THR A 176 0.83 -2.80 8.20
C THR A 176 2.28 -2.64 8.68
N PRO A 177 2.55 -1.63 9.52
CA PRO A 177 3.80 -1.59 10.30
C PRO A 177 3.93 -2.84 11.19
N TYR A 178 5.14 -3.36 11.36
CA TYR A 178 5.41 -4.47 12.26
C TYR A 178 6.54 -4.15 13.26
N ASP A 179 6.54 -4.91 14.36
CA ASP A 179 7.58 -4.96 15.36
C ASP A 179 8.41 -6.22 15.11
N GLY A 180 9.67 -6.06 14.73
CA GLY A 180 10.59 -7.12 14.32
C GLY A 180 11.39 -7.73 15.48
N GLY A 181 11.06 -7.37 16.71
CA GLY A 181 11.66 -7.96 17.89
C GLY A 181 12.92 -7.25 18.38
N ASP A 182 13.05 -5.96 18.11
CA ASP A 182 13.96 -5.14 18.91
C ASP A 182 13.48 -5.08 20.37
N ARG A 183 14.21 -4.40 21.26
CA ARG A 183 13.79 -4.26 22.66
C ARG A 183 12.66 -3.27 22.87
N GLY A 184 12.14 -2.66 21.81
CA GLY A 184 11.00 -1.76 21.80
C GLY A 184 9.69 -2.50 21.65
N ALA A 185 8.58 -1.91 22.10
CA ALA A 185 7.23 -2.37 21.80
C ALA A 185 6.59 -1.53 20.67
N ARG A 186 7.42 -0.88 19.86
CA ARG A 186 6.96 -0.02 18.75
C ARG A 186 7.01 -0.80 17.44
N ARG A 187 6.03 -0.56 16.60
CA ARG A 187 5.93 -1.16 15.27
C ARG A 187 6.73 -0.35 14.24
N ASP A 188 8.01 -0.10 14.51
CA ASP A 188 8.88 0.75 13.69
C ASP A 188 10.00 -0.01 12.96
N ASP A 189 10.04 -1.33 13.07
CA ASP A 189 11.09 -2.16 12.48
C ASP A 189 10.93 -2.39 10.98
N GLY A 190 9.72 -2.20 10.44
CA GLY A 190 9.46 -2.36 9.02
C GLY A 190 7.98 -2.50 8.66
N TRP A 191 7.73 -3.03 7.47
CA TRP A 191 6.40 -3.22 6.91
C TRP A 191 6.15 -4.70 6.63
N THR A 192 5.00 -5.21 7.08
CA THR A 192 4.56 -6.58 6.82
C THR A 192 3.37 -6.59 5.88
N VAL A 193 3.37 -7.57 4.99
CA VAL A 193 2.27 -7.86 4.07
C VAL A 193 1.93 -9.34 4.15
N HIS A 194 0.64 -9.66 4.15
CA HIS A 194 0.16 -11.02 3.96
C HIS A 194 -0.70 -11.08 2.70
N GLY A 195 -0.31 -11.94 1.77
CA GLY A 195 -1.03 -12.24 0.54
C GLY A 195 -1.58 -13.65 0.55
N PHE A 196 -2.65 -13.88 -0.22
CA PHE A 196 -3.23 -15.20 -0.48
C PHE A 196 -3.38 -15.43 -1.98
N ASN A 197 -3.05 -16.63 -2.43
CA ASN A 197 -3.16 -17.08 -3.81
C ASN A 197 -4.26 -18.17 -3.90
N HIS A 198 -5.34 -17.87 -4.62
CA HIS A 198 -6.46 -18.78 -4.73
C HIS A 198 -6.23 -19.89 -5.76
N THR A 199 -5.72 -19.57 -6.94
CA THR A 199 -5.75 -20.53 -8.07
C THR A 199 -4.53 -20.51 -8.99
N ALA A 200 -3.65 -19.51 -8.92
CA ALA A 200 -2.46 -19.48 -9.76
C ALA A 200 -1.47 -20.59 -9.36
N PRO A 201 -0.76 -21.23 -10.30
CA PRO A 201 0.30 -22.19 -9.97
C PRO A 201 1.36 -21.60 -9.05
N SER A 202 1.66 -20.31 -9.20
CA SER A 202 2.54 -19.52 -8.35
C SER A 202 2.05 -18.08 -8.32
N ALA A 203 2.21 -17.41 -7.19
CA ALA A 203 1.94 -15.99 -7.00
C ALA A 203 3.09 -15.38 -6.20
N LEU A 204 3.19 -14.05 -6.19
CA LEU A 204 4.19 -13.30 -5.47
C LEU A 204 3.49 -12.27 -4.57
N VAL A 205 3.92 -12.17 -3.33
CA VAL A 205 3.60 -11.07 -2.43
C VAL A 205 4.85 -10.24 -2.17
N GLY A 206 4.70 -8.91 -2.21
CA GLY A 206 5.79 -7.99 -1.93
C GLY A 206 5.43 -6.98 -0.85
N ALA A 207 6.40 -6.65 -0.01
CA ALA A 207 6.36 -5.58 0.97
C ALA A 207 7.40 -4.51 0.64
N HIS A 208 7.04 -3.25 0.82
CA HIS A 208 7.96 -2.11 0.78
C HIS A 208 7.97 -1.42 2.14
N ALA A 209 9.17 -1.07 2.62
CA ALA A 209 9.37 -0.23 3.80
C ALA A 209 10.16 1.02 3.44
N ILE A 210 9.69 2.17 3.87
CA ILE A 210 10.34 3.46 3.72
C ILE A 210 10.85 3.89 5.08
N CYS A 211 12.16 3.97 5.22
CA CYS A 211 12.84 4.09 6.49
C CYS A 211 13.57 5.43 6.61
N SER A 212 13.50 6.05 7.77
CA SER A 212 14.19 7.31 8.10
C SER A 212 15.20 7.14 9.23
N ARG A 213 16.17 8.04 9.36
CA ARG A 213 17.18 7.98 10.43
C ARG A 213 16.65 8.41 11.78
N ALA A 214 15.75 9.37 11.84
CA ALA A 214 15.20 9.91 13.07
C ALA A 214 13.88 10.63 12.79
N GLY A 215 13.04 10.72 13.80
CA GLY A 215 11.79 11.47 13.80
C GLY A 215 10.98 11.16 15.05
N ALA A 216 10.14 12.10 15.48
CA ALA A 216 9.14 11.84 16.50
C ALA A 216 7.97 11.11 15.83
N LEU A 217 8.11 9.79 15.65
CA LEU A 217 7.11 8.95 15.02
C LEU A 217 6.23 8.24 16.05
N SER A 218 4.99 7.99 15.67
CA SER A 218 4.06 7.15 16.43
C SER A 218 3.27 6.26 15.49
N TYR A 219 2.85 5.09 15.99
CA TYR A 219 2.22 4.01 15.22
C TYR A 219 0.87 3.63 15.84
N PRO A 220 -0.12 4.54 15.83
CA PRO A 220 -1.43 4.25 16.40
C PRO A 220 -2.16 3.17 15.59
N ARG A 221 -3.02 2.41 16.32
CA ARG A 221 -3.86 1.35 15.79
C ARG A 221 -5.29 1.51 16.27
N LYS A 222 -6.27 1.18 15.43
CA LYS A 222 -7.67 1.04 15.77
C LYS A 222 -8.19 -0.31 15.30
N THR A 223 -8.70 -1.11 16.23
CA THR A 223 -9.31 -2.42 15.93
C THR A 223 -10.82 -2.32 16.04
N THR A 224 -11.52 -3.03 15.15
CA THR A 224 -12.98 -3.16 15.12
C THR A 224 -13.34 -4.66 14.95
N PRO A 225 -14.09 -5.26 15.88
CA PRO A 225 -14.54 -6.65 15.74
C PRO A 225 -15.63 -6.77 14.68
N VAL A 226 -15.71 -7.94 14.04
CA VAL A 226 -16.80 -8.35 13.14
C VAL A 226 -17.51 -9.53 13.77
N THR A 227 -18.68 -9.28 14.35
CA THR A 227 -19.41 -10.24 15.18
C THR A 227 -20.50 -10.99 14.44
N SER A 228 -20.90 -10.49 13.26
CA SER A 228 -22.01 -11.08 12.46
C SER A 228 -21.59 -11.10 10.99
N ASN A 229 -22.33 -11.77 10.17
CA ASN A 229 -22.16 -11.99 8.72
C ASN A 229 -20.97 -11.31 8.04
N PRO A 230 -20.35 -11.88 7.03
CA PRO A 230 -19.27 -11.22 6.27
C PRO A 230 -19.71 -9.81 5.85
N THR A 231 -18.87 -8.83 6.12
CA THR A 231 -19.22 -7.43 5.90
C THR A 231 -17.99 -6.56 5.71
N THR A 232 -18.20 -5.41 5.11
CA THR A 232 -17.18 -4.37 5.00
C THR A 232 -17.09 -3.55 6.29
N ARG A 233 -15.88 -3.30 6.76
CA ARG A 233 -15.56 -2.44 7.91
C ARG A 233 -14.51 -1.42 7.50
N SER A 234 -14.69 -0.20 7.99
CA SER A 234 -13.79 0.92 7.67
C SER A 234 -13.22 1.54 8.96
N PRO A 235 -12.38 0.78 9.72
CA PRO A 235 -11.71 1.37 10.87
C PRO A 235 -10.88 2.59 10.45
N ARG A 236 -10.92 3.61 11.32
CA ARG A 236 -10.19 4.86 11.14
C ARG A 236 -9.33 5.12 12.36
N VAL A 237 -8.06 5.43 12.16
CA VAL A 237 -7.11 5.77 13.20
C VAL A 237 -6.61 7.20 13.02
N ARG A 238 -6.43 7.93 14.13
CA ARG A 238 -6.02 9.35 14.10
C ARG A 238 -4.61 9.53 14.61
N CYS A 239 -3.88 10.44 14.00
CA CYS A 239 -2.67 11.02 14.54
C CYS A 239 -3.01 11.97 15.69
N LYS A 240 -2.24 11.96 16.77
CA LYS A 240 -2.49 12.78 17.97
C LYS A 240 -1.51 13.94 18.07
N GLY A 241 -1.94 15.03 18.72
CA GLY A 241 -1.06 16.14 19.12
C GLY A 241 -0.45 16.90 17.95
N GLY A 242 -1.23 17.15 16.89
CA GLY A 242 -0.77 17.88 15.71
C GLY A 242 0.26 17.12 14.87
N ALA A 243 0.33 15.81 15.00
CA ALA A 243 1.16 14.98 14.13
C ALA A 243 0.42 14.70 12.82
N HIS A 244 1.15 14.63 11.72
CA HIS A 244 0.65 14.42 10.36
C HIS A 244 0.90 13.00 9.91
N VAL A 245 -0.06 12.38 9.21
CA VAL A 245 0.08 11.02 8.70
C VAL A 245 1.06 10.99 7.53
N THR A 246 1.97 10.01 7.57
CA THR A 246 2.92 9.75 6.48
C THR A 246 2.58 8.51 5.69
N ALA A 247 1.95 7.54 6.33
CA ALA A 247 1.51 6.28 5.73
C ALA A 247 0.50 5.58 6.64
N GLY A 248 -0.05 4.49 6.17
CA GLY A 248 -0.87 3.61 6.97
C GLY A 248 -1.30 2.37 6.18
N GLY A 249 -2.10 1.54 6.82
CA GLY A 249 -2.55 0.30 6.21
C GLY A 249 -3.66 -0.36 7.01
N GLY A 250 -3.97 -1.61 6.64
CA GLY A 250 -5.04 -2.37 7.23
C GLY A 250 -4.69 -3.83 7.47
N SER A 251 -5.43 -4.47 8.36
CA SER A 251 -5.36 -5.91 8.52
C SER A 251 -6.73 -6.51 8.83
N VAL A 252 -6.96 -7.70 8.30
CA VAL A 252 -8.15 -8.52 8.53
C VAL A 252 -7.73 -9.97 8.70
N GLY A 253 -8.33 -10.68 9.64
CA GLY A 253 -7.99 -12.09 9.92
C GLY A 253 -8.50 -13.07 8.85
N SER A 254 -9.58 -12.74 8.15
CA SER A 254 -10.13 -13.48 7.01
C SER A 254 -10.85 -12.49 6.11
N GLY A 255 -10.42 -12.37 4.85
CA GLY A 255 -10.90 -11.39 3.88
C GLY A 255 -9.76 -10.59 3.27
N HIS A 256 -10.07 -9.41 2.71
CA HIS A 256 -9.10 -8.63 1.95
C HIS A 256 -9.22 -7.12 2.17
N ILE A 257 -8.19 -6.40 1.71
CA ILE A 257 -8.14 -4.94 1.72
C ILE A 257 -8.88 -4.42 0.48
N VAL A 258 -9.83 -3.51 0.73
CA VAL A 258 -10.63 -2.83 -0.31
C VAL A 258 -10.08 -1.44 -0.58
N GLU A 259 -9.78 -0.70 0.48
CA GLU A 259 -9.22 0.65 0.45
C GLU A 259 -8.20 0.85 1.56
N SER A 260 -7.28 1.78 1.33
CA SER A 260 -6.31 2.21 2.33
C SER A 260 -5.79 3.59 1.96
N HIS A 261 -6.15 4.63 2.73
CA HIS A 261 -5.85 6.02 2.34
C HIS A 261 -5.79 6.99 3.52
N PRO A 262 -5.10 8.14 3.36
CA PRO A 262 -5.08 9.20 4.36
C PRO A 262 -6.46 9.88 4.48
N VAL A 263 -6.78 10.39 5.67
CA VAL A 263 -8.05 11.08 5.93
C VAL A 263 -7.85 12.41 6.66
N ASP A 264 -8.68 13.39 6.29
CA ASP A 264 -8.94 14.58 7.05
C ASP A 264 -10.01 14.26 8.12
N SER A 265 -9.77 14.59 9.37
CA SER A 265 -10.66 14.27 10.49
C SER A 265 -11.20 15.54 11.17
N GLY A 266 -11.10 16.69 10.52
CA GLY A 266 -11.77 17.91 10.94
C GLY A 266 -10.92 18.83 11.78
N ASP A 267 -9.67 18.95 11.54
CA ASP A 267 -8.93 20.17 11.87
C ASP A 267 -9.32 21.30 10.92
N ARG A 268 -8.66 22.46 11.02
CA ARG A 268 -8.89 23.59 10.11
C ARG A 268 -8.12 23.47 8.78
N GLY A 269 -7.31 22.41 8.63
CA GLY A 269 -6.60 22.08 7.42
C GLY A 269 -7.53 21.56 6.32
N ARG A 270 -7.00 21.44 5.11
CA ARG A 270 -7.67 20.77 3.97
C ARG A 270 -6.88 19.56 3.50
N ALA A 271 -5.73 19.33 4.13
CA ALA A 271 -4.91 18.17 3.83
C ALA A 271 -5.49 16.93 4.53
N PRO A 272 -5.48 15.76 3.91
CA PRO A 272 -5.91 14.52 4.55
C PRO A 272 -4.78 13.96 5.43
N ASP A 273 -4.35 14.70 6.42
CA ASP A 273 -3.15 14.43 7.21
C ASP A 273 -3.41 14.03 8.67
N ASP A 274 -4.68 14.05 9.07
CA ASP A 274 -5.09 13.75 10.44
C ASP A 274 -5.07 12.28 10.83
N GLY A 275 -5.01 11.37 9.85
CA GLY A 275 -5.04 9.95 10.14
C GLY A 275 -5.18 9.05 8.91
N TRP A 276 -5.56 7.80 9.16
CA TRP A 276 -5.68 6.76 8.14
C TRP A 276 -6.98 6.00 8.25
N ARG A 277 -7.58 5.66 7.11
CA ARG A 277 -8.70 4.74 6.99
C ARG A 277 -8.26 3.53 6.17
N ALA A 278 -8.64 2.35 6.64
CA ALA A 278 -8.59 1.13 5.86
C ALA A 278 -10.00 0.55 5.76
N THR A 279 -10.47 0.28 4.55
CA THR A 279 -11.73 -0.43 4.31
C THR A 279 -11.40 -1.87 3.99
N LEU A 280 -12.00 -2.78 4.73
CA LEU A 280 -11.66 -4.20 4.75
C LEU A 280 -12.94 -5.02 4.61
N PHE A 281 -12.97 -5.92 3.64
CA PHE A 281 -13.98 -6.98 3.62
C PHE A 281 -13.57 -8.06 4.59
N ALA A 282 -14.46 -8.46 5.49
CA ALA A 282 -14.12 -9.33 6.61
C ALA A 282 -15.14 -10.45 6.79
N GLY A 283 -14.65 -11.65 7.01
CA GLY A 283 -15.45 -12.80 7.43
C GLY A 283 -16.00 -12.64 8.86
N THR A 284 -16.89 -13.52 9.25
CA THR A 284 -17.50 -13.54 10.59
C THR A 284 -16.50 -13.98 11.65
N GLY A 285 -16.60 -13.41 12.85
CA GLY A 285 -15.80 -13.81 14.02
C GLY A 285 -14.34 -13.32 14.00
N VAL A 286 -13.98 -12.42 13.07
CA VAL A 286 -12.62 -11.86 12.96
C VAL A 286 -12.57 -10.41 13.40
N SER A 287 -11.36 -9.85 13.51
CA SER A 287 -11.13 -8.43 13.75
C SER A 287 -10.53 -7.77 12.54
N THR A 288 -10.93 -6.53 12.28
CA THR A 288 -10.30 -5.63 11.34
C THR A 288 -9.51 -4.56 12.08
N ALA A 289 -8.42 -4.09 11.51
CA ALA A 289 -7.67 -2.98 12.09
C ALA A 289 -7.16 -2.01 11.03
N ALA A 290 -7.14 -0.72 11.37
CA ALA A 290 -6.39 0.29 10.65
C ALA A 290 -5.16 0.72 11.46
N TYR A 291 -4.11 1.07 10.76
CA TYR A 291 -2.83 1.56 11.29
C TYR A 291 -2.46 2.87 10.62
N ALA A 292 -1.77 3.73 11.35
CA ALA A 292 -1.15 4.92 10.78
C ALA A 292 0.30 5.04 11.25
N VAL A 293 1.12 5.65 10.41
CA VAL A 293 2.43 6.17 10.77
C VAL A 293 2.30 7.68 10.83
N CYS A 294 2.54 8.26 12.00
CA CYS A 294 2.34 9.68 12.25
C CYS A 294 3.66 10.35 12.64
N ARG A 295 3.94 11.51 12.04
CA ARG A 295 5.15 12.32 12.24
C ARG A 295 4.77 13.67 12.83
N ARG A 296 5.52 14.11 13.84
CA ARG A 296 5.49 15.48 14.38
C ARG A 296 6.47 16.40 13.68
#